data_fbea0a968e03ff0f358d3f8c09794995
#
_entry.id   fbea0a968e03ff0f358d3f8c09794995
#
_cell.length_a   1.000
_cell.length_b   1.000
_cell.length_c   1.000
_cell.angle_alpha   90.00
_cell.angle_beta   90.00
_cell.angle_gamma   90.00
#
_symmetry.space_group_name_H-M   'P 1'
#
loop_
_entity.id
_entity.type
_entity.pdbx_description
1 polymer ?
#
loop_
_entity_poly.entity_id
_entity_poly.type
_entity_poly.pdbx_seq_one_letter_code
_entity_poly.pdbx_strand_id
1 'polypeptide(L)'
;RYDPPVLAHFRTSLCPVTMHGKQLPERTKLMFNITGANRDPQRFTDPESFRIDRPLAEARAHLSFGNGVHFCMGAPVARMEAKVAMRLLIERLPKLRLDGQPERFESWMHWGKTKLPVRWD
;
A
#
# COMPACT_ATOMS: atom_id res chain seq x y z
N ARG A 1 2.00 -2.76 -2.73
CA ARG A 1 0.80 -3.58 -2.54
C ARG A 1 0.74 -4.15 -1.11
N TYR A 2 1.80 -4.85 -0.70
CA TYR A 2 1.79 -5.69 0.50
C TYR A 2 1.56 -4.88 1.79
N ASP A 3 2.32 -3.83 1.99
CA ASP A 3 2.20 -2.90 3.12
C ASP A 3 2.02 -1.46 2.61
N PRO A 4 0.80 -1.06 2.25
CA PRO A 4 0.56 0.30 1.78
C PRO A 4 0.76 1.30 2.93
N PRO A 5 1.46 2.42 2.70
CA PRO A 5 1.69 3.43 3.75
C PRO A 5 0.40 4.13 4.19
N VAL A 6 -0.62 4.18 3.34
CA VAL A 6 -1.96 4.65 3.66
C VAL A 6 -2.91 3.46 3.68
N LEU A 7 -3.54 3.17 4.83
CA LEU A 7 -4.35 1.99 5.03
C LEU A 7 -5.79 2.14 4.52
N ALA A 8 -6.30 3.37 4.51
CA ALA A 8 -7.68 3.64 4.11
C ALA A 8 -7.85 5.01 3.45
N HIS A 9 -8.85 5.12 2.59
CA HIS A 9 -9.33 6.37 2.03
C HIS A 9 -10.79 6.60 2.41
N PHE A 10 -11.20 7.86 2.50
CA PHE A 10 -12.56 8.24 2.86
C PHE A 10 -13.26 8.97 1.72
N ARG A 11 -14.56 8.72 1.61
CA ARG A 11 -15.45 9.41 0.67
C ARG A 11 -16.78 9.68 1.35
N THR A 12 -17.53 10.60 0.80
CA THR A 12 -18.93 10.83 1.15
C THR A 12 -19.74 10.73 -0.13
N SER A 13 -20.82 9.92 -0.12
CA SER A 13 -21.70 9.81 -1.28
C SER A 13 -22.41 11.14 -1.52
N LEU A 14 -22.45 11.58 -2.78
CA LEU A 14 -23.16 12.81 -3.19
C LEU A 14 -24.62 12.53 -3.57
N CYS A 15 -24.98 11.27 -3.77
CA CYS A 15 -26.32 10.80 -4.08
C CYS A 15 -26.50 9.40 -3.49
N PRO A 16 -27.72 8.87 -3.41
CA PRO A 16 -27.95 7.49 -3.04
C PRO A 16 -27.22 6.55 -4.02
N VAL A 17 -26.60 5.48 -3.49
CA VAL A 17 -25.85 4.51 -4.29
C VAL A 17 -26.10 3.10 -3.80
N THR A 18 -26.19 2.14 -4.73
CA THR A 18 -26.29 0.72 -4.39
C THR A 18 -24.90 0.07 -4.50
N MET A 19 -24.44 -0.53 -3.41
CA MET A 19 -23.17 -1.28 -3.36
C MET A 19 -23.44 -2.69 -2.84
N HIS A 20 -23.11 -3.70 -3.63
CA HIS A 20 -23.32 -5.12 -3.28
C HIS A 20 -24.76 -5.41 -2.77
N GLY A 21 -25.77 -4.84 -3.45
CA GLY A 21 -27.19 -5.00 -3.10
C GLY A 21 -27.68 -4.17 -1.90
N LYS A 22 -26.79 -3.41 -1.24
CA LYS A 22 -27.17 -2.49 -0.15
C LYS A 22 -27.37 -1.09 -0.67
N GLN A 23 -28.54 -0.52 -0.34
CA GLN A 23 -28.85 0.89 -0.59
C GLN A 23 -28.14 1.77 0.45
N LEU A 24 -27.31 2.68 -0.01
CA LEU A 24 -26.65 3.68 0.81
C LEU A 24 -27.26 5.03 0.49
N PRO A 25 -27.79 5.75 1.49
CA PRO A 25 -28.34 7.10 1.28
C PRO A 25 -27.26 8.09 0.87
N GLU A 26 -27.72 9.24 0.37
CA GLU A 26 -26.86 10.41 0.20
C GLU A 26 -26.17 10.78 1.52
N ARG A 27 -24.95 11.33 1.43
CA ARG A 27 -24.08 11.72 2.55
C ARG A 27 -23.58 10.57 3.42
N THR A 28 -23.70 9.34 2.95
CA THR A 28 -23.07 8.20 3.63
C THR A 28 -21.55 8.35 3.61
N LYS A 29 -20.94 8.28 4.79
CA LYS A 29 -19.46 8.22 4.90
C LYS A 29 -18.97 6.81 4.61
N LEU A 30 -18.04 6.71 3.68
CA LEU A 30 -17.47 5.45 3.19
C LEU A 30 -15.98 5.41 3.53
N MET A 31 -15.54 4.31 4.07
CA MET A 31 -14.12 4.00 4.24
C MET A 31 -13.71 2.90 3.26
N PHE A 32 -12.77 3.19 2.40
CA PHE A 32 -12.17 2.23 1.48
C PHE A 32 -10.93 1.64 2.12
N ASN A 33 -11.00 0.37 2.52
CA ASN A 33 -9.88 -0.36 3.10
C ASN A 33 -8.88 -0.75 1.99
N ILE A 34 -7.81 0.04 1.84
CA ILE A 34 -6.77 -0.17 0.82
C ILE A 34 -5.99 -1.46 1.10
N THR A 35 -5.72 -1.74 2.36
CA THR A 35 -5.02 -2.98 2.75
C THR A 35 -5.81 -4.22 2.36
N GLY A 36 -7.11 -4.23 2.65
CA GLY A 36 -8.00 -5.32 2.25
C GLY A 36 -8.12 -5.46 0.74
N ALA A 37 -8.33 -4.34 0.03
CA ALA A 37 -8.40 -4.34 -1.43
C ALA A 37 -7.10 -4.85 -2.09
N ASN A 38 -5.93 -4.53 -1.51
CA ASN A 38 -4.64 -5.01 -1.99
C ASN A 38 -4.37 -6.49 -1.67
N ARG A 39 -5.22 -7.12 -0.86
CA ARG A 39 -5.18 -8.54 -0.49
C ARG A 39 -6.41 -9.31 -0.97
N ASP A 40 -7.19 -8.74 -1.87
CA ASP A 40 -8.37 -9.42 -2.43
C ASP A 40 -7.94 -10.65 -3.24
N PRO A 41 -8.36 -11.87 -2.85
CA PRO A 41 -8.00 -13.10 -3.56
C PRO A 41 -8.63 -13.21 -4.96
N GLN A 42 -9.68 -12.44 -5.24
CA GLN A 42 -10.24 -12.34 -6.57
C GLN A 42 -9.36 -11.53 -7.54
N ARG A 43 -8.44 -10.74 -6.99
CA ARG A 43 -7.56 -9.85 -7.75
C ARG A 43 -6.10 -10.24 -7.71
N PHE A 44 -5.65 -10.86 -6.62
CA PHE A 44 -4.24 -11.17 -6.38
C PHE A 44 -4.07 -12.64 -6.03
N THR A 45 -3.24 -13.34 -6.78
CA THR A 45 -2.82 -14.71 -6.46
C THR A 45 -1.97 -14.70 -5.19
N ASP A 46 -2.20 -15.63 -4.27
CA ASP A 46 -1.52 -15.69 -2.97
C ASP A 46 -1.41 -14.31 -2.29
N PRO A 47 -2.55 -13.67 -1.95
CA PRO A 47 -2.57 -12.26 -1.58
C PRO A 47 -1.78 -11.96 -0.30
N GLU A 48 -1.63 -12.94 0.60
CA GLU A 48 -0.88 -12.80 1.86
C GLU A 48 0.63 -13.02 1.69
N SER A 49 1.08 -13.44 0.51
CA SER A 49 2.51 -13.64 0.27
C SER A 49 3.19 -12.37 -0.25
N PHE A 50 4.33 -12.03 0.33
CA PHE A 50 5.24 -11.03 -0.23
C PHE A 50 6.05 -11.67 -1.36
N ARG A 51 5.72 -11.32 -2.60
CA ARG A 51 6.35 -11.86 -3.81
C ARG A 51 6.82 -10.73 -4.71
N ILE A 52 8.09 -10.78 -5.10
CA ILE A 52 8.72 -9.80 -6.01
C ILE A 52 8.60 -10.22 -7.48
N ASP A 53 8.24 -11.48 -7.72
CA ASP A 53 8.12 -12.12 -9.03
C ASP A 53 6.71 -12.12 -9.62
N ARG A 54 5.79 -11.33 -9.04
CA ARG A 54 4.41 -11.22 -9.54
C ARG A 54 4.36 -10.72 -10.97
N PRO A 55 3.42 -11.24 -11.79
CA PRO A 55 3.15 -10.67 -13.10
C PRO A 55 2.93 -9.16 -13.01
N LEU A 56 3.51 -8.39 -13.94
CA LEU A 56 3.50 -6.92 -13.87
C LEU A 56 2.08 -6.33 -13.84
N ALA A 57 1.14 -6.94 -14.56
CA ALA A 57 -0.27 -6.53 -14.55
C ALA A 57 -0.89 -6.67 -13.15
N GLU A 58 -0.63 -7.79 -12.47
CA GLU A 58 -1.08 -8.03 -11.10
C GLU A 58 -0.37 -7.08 -10.13
N ALA A 59 0.96 -6.97 -10.23
CA ALA A 59 1.74 -6.09 -9.35
C ALA A 59 1.30 -4.62 -9.42
N ARG A 60 0.86 -4.15 -10.60
CA ARG A 60 0.37 -2.78 -10.81
C ARG A 60 -1.08 -2.55 -10.42
N ALA A 61 -1.85 -3.59 -10.16
CA ALA A 61 -3.28 -3.50 -9.85
C ALA A 61 -3.59 -2.99 -8.43
N HIS A 62 -2.57 -2.75 -7.61
CA HIS A 62 -2.74 -2.29 -6.22
C HIS A 62 -3.29 -0.86 -6.15
N LEU A 63 -4.00 -0.55 -5.07
CA LEU A 63 -4.61 0.75 -4.81
C LEU A 63 -3.81 1.63 -3.85
N SER A 64 -2.53 1.31 -3.58
CA SER A 64 -1.68 2.08 -2.64
C SER A 64 -1.45 3.54 -3.05
N PHE A 65 -1.57 3.85 -4.33
CA PHE A 65 -1.54 5.22 -4.85
C PHE A 65 -2.93 5.79 -5.16
N GLY A 66 -3.99 5.11 -4.72
CA GLY A 66 -5.36 5.47 -5.06
C GLY A 66 -5.74 5.09 -6.49
N ASN A 67 -6.85 5.63 -6.96
CA ASN A 67 -7.37 5.44 -8.32
C ASN A 67 -8.27 6.62 -8.73
N GLY A 68 -8.48 6.80 -10.04
CA GLY A 68 -9.33 7.85 -10.60
C GLY A 68 -8.73 9.24 -10.48
N VAL A 69 -9.58 10.27 -10.36
CA VAL A 69 -9.19 11.69 -10.38
C VAL A 69 -8.29 12.10 -9.21
N HIS A 70 -8.27 11.31 -8.14
CA HIS A 70 -7.41 11.51 -6.96
C HIS A 70 -6.21 10.55 -6.94
N PHE A 71 -5.84 9.96 -8.08
CA PHE A 71 -4.61 9.19 -8.15
C PHE A 71 -3.43 10.03 -7.67
N CYS A 72 -2.54 9.43 -6.88
CA CYS A 72 -1.42 10.14 -6.26
C CYS A 72 -0.52 10.80 -7.30
N MET A 73 -0.40 12.12 -7.25
CA MET A 73 0.48 12.91 -8.14
C MET A 73 1.96 12.56 -7.93
N GLY A 74 2.34 12.18 -6.70
CA GLY A 74 3.70 11.79 -6.35
C GLY A 74 4.09 10.38 -6.74
N ALA A 75 3.18 9.56 -7.30
CA ALA A 75 3.46 8.16 -7.61
C ALA A 75 4.65 7.94 -8.56
N PRO A 76 4.88 8.75 -9.61
CA PRO A 76 6.07 8.63 -10.45
C PRO A 76 7.36 8.91 -9.66
N VAL A 77 7.37 9.96 -8.84
CA VAL A 77 8.52 10.34 -8.01
C VAL A 77 8.82 9.25 -6.99
N ALA A 78 7.82 8.80 -6.23
CA ALA A 78 7.98 7.73 -5.24
C ALA A 78 8.53 6.43 -5.85
N ARG A 79 8.08 6.07 -7.07
CA ARG A 79 8.62 4.89 -7.77
C ARG A 79 10.07 5.08 -8.21
N MET A 80 10.42 6.29 -8.66
CA MET A 80 11.79 6.63 -9.03
C MET A 80 12.72 6.58 -7.81
N GLU A 81 12.33 7.24 -6.73
CA GLU A 81 13.08 7.25 -5.47
C GLU A 81 13.28 5.83 -4.93
N ALA A 82 12.22 5.02 -4.87
CA ALA A 82 12.31 3.64 -4.41
C ALA A 82 13.25 2.81 -5.28
N LYS A 83 13.21 2.99 -6.60
CA LYS A 83 14.09 2.27 -7.54
C LYS A 83 15.55 2.63 -7.33
N VAL A 84 15.86 3.92 -7.18
CA VAL A 84 17.23 4.41 -6.95
C VAL A 84 17.72 3.96 -5.58
N ALA A 85 16.92 4.16 -4.52
CA ALA A 85 17.27 3.79 -3.16
C ALA A 85 17.53 2.28 -3.02
N MET A 86 16.62 1.44 -3.53
CA MET A 86 16.78 -0.02 -3.46
C MET A 86 18.01 -0.51 -4.23
N ARG A 87 18.27 0.07 -5.40
CA ARG A 87 19.48 -0.25 -6.16
C ARG A 87 20.74 0.08 -5.35
N LEU A 88 20.83 1.29 -4.81
CA LEU A 88 21.99 1.72 -4.02
C LEU A 88 22.16 0.91 -2.74
N LEU A 89 21.06 0.54 -2.07
CA LEU A 89 21.10 -0.30 -0.88
C LEU A 89 21.68 -1.68 -1.20
N ILE A 90 21.22 -2.32 -2.27
CA ILE A 90 21.72 -3.63 -2.70
C ILE A 90 23.19 -3.58 -3.11
N GLU A 91 23.58 -2.53 -3.85
CA GLU A 91 24.96 -2.38 -4.35
C GLU A 91 25.95 -2.03 -3.22
N ARG A 92 25.56 -1.16 -2.29
CA ARG A 92 26.46 -0.64 -1.26
C ARG A 92 26.43 -1.39 0.06
N LEU A 93 25.30 -2.05 0.36
CA LEU A 93 25.07 -2.75 1.61
C LEU A 93 24.61 -4.20 1.36
N PRO A 94 25.43 -5.04 0.69
CA PRO A 94 25.01 -6.39 0.25
C PRO A 94 24.69 -7.32 1.43
N LYS A 95 25.19 -7.01 2.63
CA LYS A 95 24.92 -7.77 3.86
C LYS A 95 23.87 -7.11 4.75
N LEU A 96 23.10 -6.15 4.22
CA LEU A 96 22.07 -5.45 4.98
C LEU A 96 21.06 -6.44 5.57
N ARG A 97 20.86 -6.38 6.87
CA ARG A 97 19.92 -7.23 7.61
C ARG A 97 19.34 -6.50 8.82
N LEU A 98 18.22 -6.98 9.31
CA LEU A 98 17.65 -6.49 10.56
C LEU A 98 18.58 -6.81 11.74
N ASP A 99 18.71 -5.85 12.68
CA ASP A 99 19.48 -5.96 13.89
C ASP A 99 18.68 -5.51 15.11
N GLY A 100 17.58 -6.20 15.35
CA GLY A 100 16.62 -5.94 16.41
C GLY A 100 15.18 -5.91 15.92
N GLN A 101 14.26 -5.59 16.82
CA GLN A 101 12.85 -5.51 16.49
C GLN A 101 12.50 -4.12 15.93
N PRO A 102 11.87 -4.06 14.75
CA PRO A 102 11.35 -2.80 14.23
C PRO A 102 10.23 -2.25 15.12
N GLU A 103 10.27 -0.97 15.42
CA GLU A 103 9.20 -0.28 16.13
C GLU A 103 8.16 0.25 15.14
N ARG A 104 6.89 0.00 15.43
CA ARG A 104 5.78 0.40 14.55
C ARG A 104 5.32 1.81 14.88
N PHE A 105 5.00 2.58 13.86
CA PHE A 105 4.26 3.82 13.99
C PHE A 105 2.81 3.53 14.40
N GLU A 106 2.36 4.08 15.52
CA GLU A 106 1.00 3.90 16.00
C GLU A 106 0.04 4.83 15.26
N SER A 107 -0.67 4.29 14.30
CA SER A 107 -1.72 4.99 13.58
C SER A 107 -2.71 3.99 12.98
N TRP A 108 -3.98 4.34 13.03
CA TRP A 108 -5.03 3.56 12.40
C TRP A 108 -5.15 3.81 10.88
N MET A 109 -4.58 4.89 10.40
CA MET A 109 -4.67 5.31 8.99
C MET A 109 -3.36 5.14 8.21
N HIS A 110 -2.24 5.15 8.90
CA HIS A 110 -0.92 5.05 8.28
C HIS A 110 -0.15 3.83 8.76
N TRP A 111 0.62 3.24 7.86
CA TRP A 111 1.52 2.15 8.15
C TRP A 111 2.96 2.58 7.94
N GLY A 112 3.80 2.33 8.92
CA GLY A 112 5.22 2.66 8.85
C GLY A 112 5.97 2.16 10.07
N LYS A 113 7.26 2.41 10.06
CA LYS A 113 8.18 2.13 11.18
C LYS A 113 8.74 3.46 11.67
N THR A 114 8.75 3.66 12.99
CA THR A 114 9.46 4.77 13.63
C THR A 114 10.93 4.44 13.82
N LYS A 115 11.25 3.14 13.90
CA LYS A 115 12.62 2.65 14.04
C LYS A 115 12.78 1.34 13.28
N LEU A 116 13.84 1.24 12.54
CA LEU A 116 14.21 0.04 11.78
C LEU A 116 15.70 -0.25 12.04
N PRO A 117 16.04 -0.99 13.11
CA PRO A 117 17.41 -1.33 13.40
C PRO A 117 17.98 -2.23 12.30
N VAL A 118 19.10 -1.84 11.74
CA VAL A 118 19.78 -2.60 10.68
C VAL A 118 21.28 -2.60 10.91
N ARG A 119 21.95 -3.62 10.38
CA ARG A 119 23.41 -3.69 10.26
C ARG A 119 23.82 -4.21 8.89
N TRP A 120 25.05 -3.98 8.48
CA TRP A 120 25.56 -4.28 7.14
C TRP A 120 27.03 -4.73 7.11
N ASP A 121 27.63 -4.98 8.25
CA ASP A 121 28.97 -5.56 8.45
C ASP A 121 28.99 -7.09 8.28
#